data_9455fa858104393ae7f464109e41b1d3
#
_entry.id   9455fa858104393ae7f464109e41b1d3
#
_cell.length_a   1.000
_cell.length_b   1.000
_cell.length_c   1.000
_cell.angle_alpha   90.00
_cell.angle_beta   90.00
_cell.angle_gamma   90.00
#
_symmetry.space_group_name_H-M   'P 1'
#
loop_
_entity.id
_entity.type
_entity.pdbx_description
1 polymer ?
#
loop_
_entity_poly.entity_id
_entity_poly.type
_entity_poly.pdbx_seq_one_letter_code
_entity_poly.pdbx_strand_id
1 'polypeptide(L)'
;MTILEIRGLQTSYNRSVPVLRGINLTVRQGDFVGVIGQSGSGKSTLLRSINRLIDVDGGSIIAPASLFGGRTGPAVDILQLSNSELRQVRRRIGMIFQQFNIVYRLSVINNVLSGGLGYQPAWRSTLRIFSREERRRALINLKRVGLLDHAYERADQLSGGEQQRVAIARTLMQEPAIILADEPVSSLDPKLSRVVLDILKRVCREDGITAMVSLHTLDLTREYADRVVGLKDGQIVFEGATEDLTDSIVDAVYGPSD
;
A
#
# COMPACT_ATOMS: atom_id res chain seq x y z
N MET A 1 6.78 -6.71 -16.72
CA MET A 1 5.62 -7.63 -16.64
C MET A 1 4.48 -6.90 -15.94
N THR A 2 3.22 -7.06 -16.38
CA THR A 2 2.06 -6.49 -15.68
C THR A 2 1.77 -7.28 -14.40
N ILE A 3 1.67 -6.60 -13.25
CA ILE A 3 1.34 -7.22 -11.96
C ILE A 3 -0.12 -6.95 -11.57
N LEU A 4 -0.71 -5.86 -12.08
CA LEU A 4 -2.09 -5.48 -11.84
C LEU A 4 -2.65 -4.74 -13.04
N GLU A 5 -3.86 -5.12 -13.48
CA GLU A 5 -4.59 -4.43 -14.52
C GLU A 5 -6.01 -4.12 -14.02
N ILE A 6 -6.36 -2.85 -13.99
CA ILE A 6 -7.66 -2.34 -13.57
C ILE A 6 -8.41 -1.90 -14.82
N ARG A 7 -9.65 -2.36 -14.99
CA ARG A 7 -10.49 -2.05 -16.16
C ARG A 7 -11.85 -1.55 -15.71
N GLY A 8 -12.19 -0.32 -16.09
CA GLY A 8 -13.49 0.29 -15.87
C GLY A 8 -13.95 0.31 -14.42
N LEU A 9 -13.04 0.43 -13.44
CA LEU A 9 -13.36 0.34 -12.01
C LEU A 9 -14.29 1.48 -11.59
N GLN A 10 -15.40 1.12 -10.97
CA GLN A 10 -16.40 2.05 -10.45
C GLN A 10 -16.66 1.76 -8.97
N THR A 11 -16.75 2.81 -8.18
CA THR A 11 -17.02 2.72 -6.73
C THR A 11 -17.82 3.93 -6.30
N SER A 12 -18.86 3.73 -5.49
CA SER A 12 -19.64 4.81 -4.88
C SER A 12 -19.79 4.65 -3.38
N TYR A 13 -19.91 5.76 -2.66
CA TYR A 13 -20.32 5.72 -1.26
C TYR A 13 -21.84 5.62 -1.18
N ASN A 14 -22.33 4.70 -0.34
CA ASN A 14 -23.76 4.46 -0.14
C ASN A 14 -24.55 4.20 -1.42
N ARG A 15 -23.91 3.67 -2.47
CA ARG A 15 -24.48 3.39 -3.80
C ARG A 15 -25.10 4.60 -4.50
N SER A 16 -24.81 5.82 -4.07
CA SER A 16 -25.43 7.03 -4.60
C SER A 16 -24.44 8.09 -5.06
N VAL A 17 -23.28 8.17 -4.43
CA VAL A 17 -22.27 9.18 -4.78
C VAL A 17 -21.07 8.49 -5.44
N PRO A 18 -20.91 8.61 -6.77
CA PRO A 18 -19.79 7.98 -7.48
C PRO A 18 -18.47 8.65 -7.07
N VAL A 19 -17.51 7.84 -6.65
CA VAL A 19 -16.16 8.27 -6.24
C VAL A 19 -15.12 7.87 -7.28
N LEU A 20 -15.20 6.65 -7.82
CA LEU A 20 -14.41 6.24 -8.98
C LEU A 20 -15.31 6.03 -10.18
N ARG A 21 -14.91 6.59 -11.33
CA ARG A 21 -15.76 6.71 -12.51
C ARG A 21 -15.11 6.05 -13.73
N GLY A 22 -14.94 4.71 -13.67
CA GLY A 22 -14.41 3.95 -14.80
C GLY A 22 -12.88 4.03 -14.91
N ILE A 23 -12.16 3.81 -13.82
CA ILE A 23 -10.70 3.82 -13.77
C ILE A 23 -10.14 2.67 -14.62
N ASN A 24 -9.23 3.00 -15.52
CA ASN A 24 -8.39 2.06 -16.24
C ASN A 24 -6.92 2.34 -15.89
N LEU A 25 -6.19 1.33 -15.43
CA LEU A 25 -4.81 1.49 -14.97
C LEU A 25 -4.04 0.18 -15.11
N THR A 26 -2.80 0.27 -15.61
CA THR A 26 -1.86 -0.87 -15.66
C THR A 26 -0.65 -0.61 -14.78
N VAL A 27 -0.41 -1.47 -13.79
CA VAL A 27 0.75 -1.41 -12.91
C VAL A 27 1.75 -2.49 -13.31
N ARG A 28 3.01 -2.10 -13.46
CA ARG A 28 4.10 -3.02 -13.82
C ARG A 28 4.81 -3.49 -12.56
N GLN A 29 5.32 -4.70 -12.63
CA GLN A 29 6.10 -5.27 -11.53
C GLN A 29 7.36 -4.44 -11.27
N GLY A 30 7.61 -4.11 -10.00
CA GLY A 30 8.75 -3.36 -9.54
C GLY A 30 8.60 -1.84 -9.64
N ASP A 31 7.51 -1.32 -10.26
CA ASP A 31 7.25 0.13 -10.29
C ASP A 31 6.96 0.68 -8.88
N PHE A 32 7.46 1.88 -8.64
CA PHE A 32 7.03 2.71 -7.51
C PHE A 32 6.12 3.81 -8.06
N VAL A 33 4.80 3.60 -7.94
CA VAL A 33 3.78 4.46 -8.54
C VAL A 33 3.30 5.50 -7.53
N GLY A 34 3.48 6.78 -7.84
CA GLY A 34 2.89 7.89 -7.10
C GLY A 34 1.44 8.13 -7.55
N VAL A 35 0.50 8.12 -6.61
CA VAL A 35 -0.90 8.47 -6.86
C VAL A 35 -1.16 9.87 -6.33
N ILE A 36 -1.43 10.83 -7.21
CA ILE A 36 -1.60 12.24 -6.88
C ILE A 36 -3.01 12.74 -7.19
N GLY A 37 -3.40 13.86 -6.61
CA GLY A 37 -4.68 14.53 -6.83
C GLY A 37 -5.15 15.27 -5.57
N GLN A 38 -6.15 16.12 -5.74
CA GLN A 38 -6.76 16.87 -4.62
C GLN A 38 -7.34 15.94 -3.54
N SER A 39 -7.60 16.49 -2.35
CA SER A 39 -8.39 15.80 -1.34
C SER A 39 -9.77 15.46 -1.91
N GLY A 40 -10.23 14.22 -1.70
CA GLY A 40 -11.50 13.75 -2.26
C GLY A 40 -11.45 13.26 -3.71
N SER A 41 -10.32 13.33 -4.43
CA SER A 41 -10.23 12.87 -5.84
C SER A 41 -10.36 11.35 -6.03
N GLY A 42 -10.36 10.55 -4.96
CA GLY A 42 -10.53 9.10 -5.02
C GLY A 42 -9.27 8.26 -4.78
N LYS A 43 -8.11 8.86 -4.42
CA LYS A 43 -6.83 8.14 -4.19
C LYS A 43 -6.96 6.99 -3.20
N SER A 44 -7.42 7.28 -1.98
CA SER A 44 -7.62 6.27 -0.94
C SER A 44 -8.65 5.21 -1.34
N THR A 45 -9.71 5.63 -2.06
CA THR A 45 -10.73 4.74 -2.60
C THR A 45 -10.13 3.78 -3.62
N LEU A 46 -9.29 4.26 -4.54
CA LEU A 46 -8.59 3.42 -5.52
C LEU A 46 -7.72 2.37 -4.82
N LEU A 47 -6.85 2.79 -3.89
CA LEU A 47 -5.96 1.87 -3.17
C LEU A 47 -6.76 0.82 -2.37
N ARG A 48 -7.82 1.24 -1.68
CA ARG A 48 -8.68 0.32 -0.88
C ARG A 48 -9.52 -0.61 -1.75
N SER A 49 -9.93 -0.19 -2.94
CA SER A 49 -10.63 -1.04 -3.91
C SER A 49 -9.75 -2.19 -4.40
N ILE A 50 -8.46 -1.95 -4.66
CA ILE A 50 -7.51 -2.96 -5.12
C ILE A 50 -7.43 -4.14 -4.12
N ASN A 51 -7.45 -3.84 -2.83
CA ASN A 51 -7.41 -4.86 -1.78
C ASN A 51 -8.80 -5.29 -1.29
N ARG A 52 -9.88 -4.86 -1.99
CA ARG A 52 -11.28 -5.09 -1.63
C ARG A 52 -11.57 -4.79 -0.15
N LEU A 53 -10.99 -3.71 0.38
CA LEU A 53 -11.32 -3.18 1.70
C LEU A 53 -12.61 -2.35 1.68
N ILE A 54 -13.06 -1.98 0.49
CA ILE A 54 -14.34 -1.33 0.21
C ILE A 54 -15.04 -2.09 -0.92
N ASP A 55 -16.36 -1.98 -0.98
CA ASP A 55 -17.15 -2.57 -2.05
C ASP A 55 -16.93 -1.81 -3.36
N VAL A 56 -16.99 -2.55 -4.47
CA VAL A 56 -16.80 -2.04 -5.84
C VAL A 56 -18.09 -2.29 -6.61
N ASP A 57 -18.59 -1.26 -7.30
CA ASP A 57 -19.86 -1.32 -8.02
C ASP A 57 -19.72 -1.97 -9.42
N GLY A 58 -18.54 -1.86 -10.05
CA GLY A 58 -18.30 -2.41 -11.37
C GLY A 58 -16.85 -2.35 -11.81
N GLY A 59 -16.57 -2.99 -12.93
CA GLY A 59 -15.22 -3.14 -13.48
C GLY A 59 -14.56 -4.45 -13.11
N SER A 60 -13.24 -4.53 -13.31
CA SER A 60 -12.42 -5.70 -12.95
C SER A 60 -11.04 -5.29 -12.47
N ILE A 61 -10.44 -6.11 -11.59
CA ILE A 61 -9.06 -5.97 -11.10
C ILE A 61 -8.34 -7.27 -11.36
N ILE A 62 -7.54 -7.31 -12.39
CA ILE A 62 -6.91 -8.52 -12.90
C ILE A 62 -5.46 -8.59 -12.43
N ALA A 63 -5.07 -9.73 -11.86
CA ALA A 63 -3.71 -10.00 -11.44
C ALA A 63 -3.29 -11.42 -11.87
N PRO A 64 -1.98 -11.67 -12.13
CA PRO A 64 -1.50 -12.99 -12.49
C PRO A 64 -1.73 -14.00 -11.35
N ALA A 65 -2.13 -15.21 -11.68
CA ALA A 65 -2.38 -16.27 -10.68
C ALA A 65 -1.14 -16.56 -9.82
N SER A 66 0.06 -16.39 -10.37
CA SER A 66 1.34 -16.56 -9.66
C SER A 66 1.50 -15.62 -8.46
N LEU A 67 0.78 -14.48 -8.43
CA LEU A 67 0.76 -13.56 -7.30
C LEU A 67 0.19 -14.23 -6.03
N PHE A 68 -0.65 -15.26 -6.19
CA PHE A 68 -1.42 -15.86 -5.12
C PHE A 68 -0.90 -17.25 -4.70
N GLY A 69 0.36 -17.32 -4.25
CA GLY A 69 0.93 -18.53 -3.66
C GLY A 69 1.40 -19.58 -4.66
N GLY A 70 1.95 -19.14 -5.79
CA GLY A 70 2.58 -20.04 -6.78
C GLY A 70 1.58 -20.81 -7.64
N ARG A 71 0.33 -20.36 -7.71
CA ARG A 71 -0.67 -20.94 -8.63
C ARG A 71 -0.21 -20.74 -10.08
N THR A 72 -0.18 -21.82 -10.83
CA THR A 72 -0.06 -21.78 -12.29
C THR A 72 -1.46 -21.69 -12.89
N GLY A 73 -1.68 -20.74 -13.82
CA GLY A 73 -2.99 -20.60 -14.43
C GLY A 73 -3.19 -19.20 -15.06
N PRO A 74 -4.39 -18.96 -15.61
CA PRO A 74 -4.73 -17.66 -16.18
C PRO A 74 -4.76 -16.57 -15.10
N ALA A 75 -4.71 -15.33 -15.55
CA ALA A 75 -4.93 -14.18 -14.69
C ALA A 75 -6.31 -14.25 -14.01
N VAL A 76 -6.40 -13.73 -12.79
CA VAL A 76 -7.57 -13.83 -11.92
C VAL A 76 -8.13 -12.43 -11.68
N ASP A 77 -9.45 -12.29 -11.79
CA ASP A 77 -10.14 -11.08 -11.36
C ASP A 77 -10.36 -11.12 -9.84
N ILE A 78 -9.68 -10.22 -9.13
CA ILE A 78 -9.74 -10.11 -7.67
C ILE A 78 -11.17 -9.84 -7.19
N LEU A 79 -12.00 -9.15 -7.99
CA LEU A 79 -13.38 -8.82 -7.60
C LEU A 79 -14.31 -10.04 -7.57
N GLN A 80 -13.98 -11.09 -8.32
CA GLN A 80 -14.79 -12.33 -8.41
C GLN A 80 -14.38 -13.40 -7.40
N LEU A 81 -13.33 -13.16 -6.62
CA LEU A 81 -12.81 -14.14 -5.67
C LEU A 81 -13.75 -14.34 -4.48
N SER A 82 -13.85 -15.58 -4.03
CA SER A 82 -14.47 -15.95 -2.75
C SER A 82 -13.67 -15.36 -1.57
N ASN A 83 -14.30 -15.29 -0.39
CA ASN A 83 -13.63 -14.77 0.82
C ASN A 83 -12.37 -15.55 1.21
N SER A 84 -12.33 -16.86 0.93
CA SER A 84 -11.16 -17.71 1.21
C SER A 84 -10.00 -17.40 0.28
N GLU A 85 -10.28 -17.18 -1.00
CA GLU A 85 -9.28 -16.80 -2.00
C GLU A 85 -8.79 -15.36 -1.79
N LEU A 86 -9.70 -14.44 -1.47
CA LEU A 86 -9.37 -13.06 -1.15
C LEU A 86 -8.39 -12.95 0.04
N ARG A 87 -8.48 -13.85 1.04
CA ARG A 87 -7.47 -13.90 2.11
C ARG A 87 -6.07 -14.23 1.58
N GLN A 88 -5.96 -15.10 0.56
CA GLN A 88 -4.67 -15.40 -0.09
C GLN A 88 -4.13 -14.20 -0.84
N VAL A 89 -5.00 -13.45 -1.55
CA VAL A 89 -4.65 -12.20 -2.21
C VAL A 89 -4.12 -11.19 -1.20
N ARG A 90 -4.86 -10.95 -0.10
CA ARG A 90 -4.49 -9.99 0.96
C ARG A 90 -3.21 -10.33 1.70
N ARG A 91 -2.71 -11.56 1.63
CA ARG A 91 -1.36 -11.91 2.11
C ARG A 91 -0.26 -11.34 1.23
N ARG A 92 -0.53 -11.19 -0.08
CA ARG A 92 0.44 -10.74 -1.08
C ARG A 92 0.30 -9.27 -1.44
N ILE A 93 -0.79 -8.62 -1.02
CA ILE A 93 -1.03 -7.19 -1.17
C ILE A 93 -1.03 -6.57 0.23
N GLY A 94 0.09 -5.98 0.61
CA GLY A 94 0.24 -5.27 1.88
C GLY A 94 -0.42 -3.90 1.83
N MET A 95 -0.94 -3.43 2.97
CA MET A 95 -1.53 -2.09 3.09
C MET A 95 -0.87 -1.32 4.23
N ILE A 96 -0.39 -0.12 3.91
CA ILE A 96 0.09 0.87 4.87
C ILE A 96 -0.95 1.99 4.89
N PHE A 97 -1.48 2.30 6.06
CA PHE A 97 -2.54 3.29 6.25
C PHE A 97 -1.99 4.62 6.76
N GLN A 98 -2.70 5.69 6.51
CA GLN A 98 -2.41 7.03 7.01
C GLN A 98 -2.32 7.08 8.55
N GLN A 99 -3.26 6.44 9.24
CA GLN A 99 -3.19 6.22 10.68
C GLN A 99 -2.48 4.89 10.92
N PHE A 100 -1.24 4.87 11.23
CA PHE A 100 -0.30 3.73 11.38
C PHE A 100 -0.93 2.34 11.65
N ASN A 101 -2.16 2.28 12.17
CA ASN A 101 -2.95 1.08 12.51
C ASN A 101 -2.17 0.08 13.37
N ILE A 102 -1.27 0.58 14.21
CA ILE A 102 -0.53 -0.22 15.18
C ILE A 102 -1.32 -0.37 16.48
N VAL A 103 -1.07 -1.44 17.19
CA VAL A 103 -1.66 -1.67 18.51
C VAL A 103 -0.73 -1.07 19.56
N TYR A 104 -1.07 0.11 20.05
CA TYR A 104 -0.24 0.93 20.94
C TYR A 104 0.23 0.20 22.21
N ARG A 105 -0.61 -0.65 22.81
CA ARG A 105 -0.31 -1.41 24.03
C ARG A 105 0.60 -2.62 23.82
N LEU A 106 0.84 -3.02 22.58
CA LEU A 106 1.76 -4.11 22.25
C LEU A 106 3.18 -3.58 22.07
N SER A 107 4.15 -4.48 22.28
CA SER A 107 5.53 -4.18 21.91
C SER A 107 5.69 -4.05 20.39
N VAL A 108 6.73 -3.36 19.96
CA VAL A 108 7.08 -3.14 18.56
C VAL A 108 7.17 -4.46 17.81
N ILE A 109 7.90 -5.45 18.35
CA ILE A 109 8.03 -6.77 17.72
C ILE A 109 6.67 -7.49 17.60
N ASN A 110 5.77 -7.36 18.58
CA ASN A 110 4.46 -7.99 18.52
C ASN A 110 3.56 -7.32 17.47
N ASN A 111 3.70 -6.00 17.27
CA ASN A 111 3.05 -5.31 16.14
C ASN A 111 3.54 -5.84 14.80
N VAL A 112 4.86 -6.02 14.63
CA VAL A 112 5.44 -6.57 13.40
C VAL A 112 4.99 -8.02 13.18
N LEU A 113 5.05 -8.87 14.21
CA LEU A 113 4.59 -10.25 14.14
C LEU A 113 3.13 -10.39 13.72
N SER A 114 2.28 -9.41 14.08
CA SER A 114 0.86 -9.41 13.67
C SER A 114 0.67 -9.39 12.15
N GLY A 115 1.63 -8.87 11.38
CA GLY A 115 1.62 -8.91 9.92
C GLY A 115 1.63 -10.33 9.35
N GLY A 116 2.23 -11.29 10.07
CA GLY A 116 2.27 -12.70 9.67
C GLY A 116 1.03 -13.53 10.02
N LEU A 117 0.05 -12.98 10.76
CA LEU A 117 -1.12 -13.72 11.24
C LEU A 117 -1.95 -14.35 10.12
N GLY A 118 -1.95 -13.74 8.94
CA GLY A 118 -2.65 -14.29 7.77
C GLY A 118 -2.18 -15.68 7.34
N TYR A 119 -0.97 -16.09 7.71
CA TYR A 119 -0.38 -17.40 7.37
C TYR A 119 -0.56 -18.44 8.46
N GLN A 120 -1.07 -18.05 9.64
CA GLN A 120 -1.22 -18.95 10.77
C GLN A 120 -2.64 -19.51 10.87
N PRO A 121 -2.81 -20.73 11.42
CA PRO A 121 -4.13 -21.24 11.80
C PRO A 121 -4.71 -20.38 12.93
N ALA A 122 -6.03 -20.21 12.93
CA ALA A 122 -6.75 -19.29 13.81
C ALA A 122 -6.41 -19.45 15.30
N TRP A 123 -6.26 -20.70 15.79
CA TRP A 123 -5.96 -20.98 17.19
C TRP A 123 -4.57 -20.43 17.63
N ARG A 124 -3.54 -20.52 16.75
CA ARG A 124 -2.22 -19.93 17.04
C ARG A 124 -2.27 -18.41 17.04
N SER A 125 -3.04 -17.82 16.10
CA SER A 125 -3.24 -16.38 16.03
C SER A 125 -3.92 -15.85 17.30
N THR A 126 -4.95 -16.55 17.80
CA THR A 126 -5.69 -16.19 19.02
C THR A 126 -4.78 -16.25 20.25
N LEU A 127 -3.95 -17.29 20.37
CA LEU A 127 -3.03 -17.46 21.48
C LEU A 127 -1.72 -16.68 21.31
N ARG A 128 -1.53 -15.95 20.19
CA ARG A 128 -0.32 -15.19 19.85
C ARG A 128 0.97 -16.02 19.94
N ILE A 129 0.89 -17.29 19.50
CA ILE A 129 2.02 -18.21 19.52
C ILE A 129 2.82 -18.04 18.24
N PHE A 130 4.01 -17.44 18.36
CA PHE A 130 4.95 -17.24 17.27
C PHE A 130 6.17 -18.15 17.41
N SER A 131 6.59 -18.75 16.30
CA SER A 131 7.78 -19.59 16.22
C SER A 131 9.07 -18.74 16.35
N ARG A 132 10.20 -19.42 16.59
CA ARG A 132 11.51 -18.75 16.59
C ARG A 132 11.81 -18.10 15.23
N GLU A 133 11.43 -18.74 14.13
CA GLU A 133 11.65 -18.22 12.78
C GLU A 133 10.81 -16.97 12.51
N GLU A 134 9.55 -16.94 12.91
CA GLU A 134 8.71 -15.75 12.80
C GLU A 134 9.28 -14.57 13.60
N ARG A 135 9.77 -14.82 14.83
CA ARG A 135 10.43 -13.80 15.64
C ARG A 135 11.72 -13.30 14.99
N ARG A 136 12.54 -14.21 14.44
CA ARG A 136 13.75 -13.85 13.72
C ARG A 136 13.44 -12.95 12.50
N ARG A 137 12.43 -13.31 11.71
CA ARG A 137 11.98 -12.50 10.56
C ARG A 137 11.48 -11.13 11.01
N ALA A 138 10.72 -11.04 12.11
CA ALA A 138 10.29 -9.77 12.65
C ALA A 138 11.46 -8.87 13.04
N LEU A 139 12.50 -9.43 13.72
CA LEU A 139 13.71 -8.69 14.09
C LEU A 139 14.51 -8.24 12.84
N ILE A 140 14.58 -9.08 11.80
CA ILE A 140 15.20 -8.69 10.52
C ILE A 140 14.45 -7.51 9.90
N ASN A 141 13.12 -7.55 9.84
CA ASN A 141 12.33 -6.46 9.31
C ASN A 141 12.46 -5.18 10.16
N LEU A 142 12.53 -5.30 11.48
CA LEU A 142 12.81 -4.17 12.37
C LEU A 142 14.20 -3.58 12.11
N LYS A 143 15.22 -4.41 11.88
CA LYS A 143 16.56 -3.93 11.50
C LYS A 143 16.52 -3.15 10.17
N ARG A 144 15.79 -3.64 9.17
CA ARG A 144 15.65 -2.98 7.86
C ARG A 144 15.02 -1.59 7.96
N VAL A 145 14.11 -1.38 8.91
CA VAL A 145 13.48 -0.07 9.14
C VAL A 145 14.19 0.76 10.24
N GLY A 146 15.33 0.28 10.77
CA GLY A 146 16.13 1.00 11.78
C GLY A 146 15.48 1.09 13.16
N LEU A 147 14.75 0.02 13.57
CA LEU A 147 14.05 -0.06 14.86
C LEU A 147 14.39 -1.32 15.66
N LEU A 148 15.55 -1.94 15.39
CA LEU A 148 15.93 -3.18 16.10
C LEU A 148 16.06 -2.97 17.61
N ASP A 149 16.65 -1.85 18.03
CA ASP A 149 16.89 -1.54 19.44
C ASP A 149 15.59 -1.28 20.22
N HIS A 150 14.52 -0.84 19.51
CA HIS A 150 13.20 -0.60 20.08
C HIS A 150 12.28 -1.83 20.05
N ALA A 151 12.79 -3.02 19.64
CA ALA A 151 11.94 -4.20 19.36
C ALA A 151 11.02 -4.60 20.52
N TYR A 152 11.45 -4.44 21.74
CA TYR A 152 10.72 -4.86 22.94
C TYR A 152 10.01 -3.72 23.67
N GLU A 153 10.18 -2.49 23.23
CA GLU A 153 9.47 -1.32 23.74
C GLU A 153 8.00 -1.34 23.33
N ARG A 154 7.16 -0.64 24.07
CA ARG A 154 5.75 -0.46 23.71
C ARG A 154 5.64 0.53 22.56
N ALA A 155 4.71 0.25 21.65
CA ALA A 155 4.55 1.08 20.45
C ALA A 155 4.00 2.49 20.74
N ASP A 156 3.38 2.73 21.90
CA ASP A 156 2.93 4.06 22.34
C ASP A 156 4.09 4.98 22.80
N GLN A 157 5.29 4.44 23.01
CA GLN A 157 6.48 5.21 23.37
C GLN A 157 7.23 5.76 22.13
N LEU A 158 6.85 5.33 20.94
CA LEU A 158 7.50 5.71 19.71
C LEU A 158 6.95 7.03 19.15
N SER A 159 7.83 7.80 18.50
CA SER A 159 7.43 8.96 17.66
C SER A 159 6.59 8.52 16.45
N GLY A 160 5.85 9.45 15.84
CA GLY A 160 5.01 9.16 14.67
C GLY A 160 5.79 8.54 13.49
N GLY A 161 7.00 9.03 13.23
CA GLY A 161 7.86 8.45 12.19
C GLY A 161 8.35 7.03 12.51
N GLU A 162 8.60 6.72 13.79
CA GLU A 162 8.92 5.36 14.23
C GLU A 162 7.71 4.44 14.14
N GLN A 163 6.53 4.91 14.52
CA GLN A 163 5.28 4.16 14.40
C GLN A 163 5.00 3.82 12.92
N GLN A 164 5.27 4.73 11.99
CA GLN A 164 5.14 4.46 10.56
C GLN A 164 6.16 3.42 10.08
N ARG A 165 7.39 3.48 10.58
CA ARG A 165 8.40 2.44 10.29
C ARG A 165 8.01 1.07 10.84
N VAL A 166 7.34 1.00 11.99
CA VAL A 166 6.73 -0.24 12.50
C VAL A 166 5.64 -0.75 11.55
N ALA A 167 4.79 0.14 11.01
CA ALA A 167 3.77 -0.25 10.03
C ALA A 167 4.39 -0.82 8.75
N ILE A 168 5.49 -0.25 8.26
CA ILE A 168 6.26 -0.82 7.13
C ILE A 168 6.78 -2.21 7.50
N ALA A 169 7.49 -2.37 8.63
CA ALA A 169 8.03 -3.66 9.06
C ALA A 169 6.95 -4.73 9.23
N ARG A 170 5.77 -4.36 9.76
CA ARG A 170 4.59 -5.24 9.84
C ARG A 170 4.12 -5.68 8.45
N THR A 171 4.08 -4.76 7.49
CA THR A 171 3.68 -5.07 6.13
C THR A 171 4.67 -6.02 5.46
N LEU A 172 5.97 -5.88 5.70
CA LEU A 172 7.01 -6.78 5.19
C LEU A 172 6.89 -8.22 5.75
N MET A 173 6.30 -8.41 6.95
CA MET A 173 6.02 -9.76 7.48
C MET A 173 5.04 -10.56 6.61
N GLN A 174 4.25 -9.91 5.76
CA GLN A 174 3.35 -10.56 4.81
C GLN A 174 4.09 -11.08 3.58
N GLU A 175 5.37 -10.75 3.37
CA GLU A 175 6.12 -11.00 2.13
C GLU A 175 5.30 -10.53 0.90
N PRO A 176 4.89 -9.25 0.87
CA PRO A 176 3.98 -8.76 -0.15
C PRO A 176 4.69 -8.69 -1.51
N ALA A 177 3.94 -8.89 -2.59
CA ALA A 177 4.39 -8.57 -3.94
C ALA A 177 3.97 -7.15 -4.35
N ILE A 178 2.90 -6.64 -3.70
CA ILE A 178 2.42 -5.27 -3.88
C ILE A 178 2.25 -4.61 -2.52
N ILE A 179 2.70 -3.37 -2.37
CA ILE A 179 2.39 -2.51 -1.23
C ILE A 179 1.52 -1.35 -1.72
N LEU A 180 0.37 -1.18 -1.07
CA LEU A 180 -0.52 -0.04 -1.22
C LEU A 180 -0.33 0.86 -0.01
N ALA A 181 0.15 2.08 -0.20
CA ALA A 181 0.39 3.02 0.89
C ALA A 181 -0.53 4.24 0.75
N ASP A 182 -1.49 4.35 1.66
CA ASP A 182 -2.48 5.41 1.69
C ASP A 182 -1.97 6.53 2.60
N GLU A 183 -1.43 7.59 1.99
CA GLU A 183 -0.88 8.78 2.65
C GLU A 183 0.14 8.47 3.77
N PRO A 184 1.17 7.65 3.50
CA PRO A 184 2.02 7.09 4.55
C PRO A 184 2.85 8.13 5.32
N VAL A 185 2.90 9.38 4.87
CA VAL A 185 3.73 10.44 5.45
C VAL A 185 2.98 11.75 5.72
N SER A 186 1.66 11.76 5.56
CA SER A 186 0.85 13.00 5.65
C SER A 186 0.85 13.67 7.03
N SER A 187 1.10 12.91 8.11
CA SER A 187 1.17 13.40 9.49
C SER A 187 2.60 13.66 9.99
N LEU A 188 3.59 13.57 9.11
CA LEU A 188 5.01 13.70 9.45
C LEU A 188 5.57 15.02 8.93
N ASP A 189 6.59 15.53 9.61
CA ASP A 189 7.36 16.67 9.08
C ASP A 189 8.13 16.27 7.81
N PRO A 190 8.58 17.26 6.99
CA PRO A 190 9.23 16.97 5.70
C PRO A 190 10.49 16.12 5.79
N LYS A 191 11.25 16.23 6.89
CA LYS A 191 12.48 15.45 7.08
C LYS A 191 12.16 13.98 7.39
N LEU A 192 11.24 13.76 8.31
CA LEU A 192 10.77 12.39 8.66
C LEU A 192 10.04 11.73 7.48
N SER A 193 9.29 12.51 6.69
CA SER A 193 8.62 12.03 5.48
C SER A 193 9.63 11.41 4.50
N ARG A 194 10.76 12.09 4.26
CA ARG A 194 11.83 11.55 3.40
C ARG A 194 12.44 10.28 3.98
N VAL A 195 12.76 10.26 5.27
CA VAL A 195 13.31 9.05 5.94
C VAL A 195 12.38 7.84 5.76
N VAL A 196 11.07 8.03 5.92
CA VAL A 196 10.08 6.95 5.78
C VAL A 196 9.98 6.49 4.32
N LEU A 197 9.94 7.42 3.35
CA LEU A 197 9.87 7.10 1.92
C LEU A 197 11.17 6.46 1.42
N ASP A 198 12.34 6.90 1.88
CA ASP A 198 13.63 6.26 1.59
C ASP A 198 13.64 4.78 2.02
N ILE A 199 13.16 4.52 3.24
CA ILE A 199 13.05 3.16 3.75
C ILE A 199 12.07 2.35 2.89
N LEU A 200 10.89 2.89 2.59
CA LEU A 200 9.87 2.22 1.79
C LEU A 200 10.39 1.91 0.37
N LYS A 201 10.98 2.90 -0.31
CA LYS A 201 11.53 2.73 -1.67
C LYS A 201 12.68 1.73 -1.68
N ARG A 202 13.58 1.80 -0.69
CA ARG A 202 14.69 0.86 -0.55
C ARG A 202 14.20 -0.58 -0.38
N VAL A 203 13.30 -0.85 0.57
CA VAL A 203 12.82 -2.21 0.82
C VAL A 203 12.03 -2.76 -0.37
N CYS A 204 11.28 -1.91 -1.08
CA CYS A 204 10.58 -2.30 -2.30
C CYS A 204 11.58 -2.73 -3.40
N ARG A 205 12.65 -1.98 -3.59
CA ARG A 205 13.70 -2.31 -4.58
C ARG A 205 14.47 -3.58 -4.22
N GLU A 206 14.86 -3.73 -2.94
CA GLU A 206 15.60 -4.90 -2.46
C GLU A 206 14.82 -6.22 -2.67
N ASP A 207 13.50 -6.19 -2.44
CA ASP A 207 12.64 -7.37 -2.48
C ASP A 207 11.86 -7.50 -3.82
N GLY A 208 12.03 -6.58 -4.77
CA GLY A 208 11.29 -6.55 -6.03
C GLY A 208 9.79 -6.29 -5.85
N ILE A 209 9.41 -5.59 -4.80
CA ILE A 209 8.02 -5.26 -4.45
C ILE A 209 7.55 -4.08 -5.30
N THR A 210 6.35 -4.19 -5.86
CA THR A 210 5.65 -3.08 -6.51
C THR A 210 4.96 -2.21 -5.47
N ALA A 211 5.06 -0.89 -5.58
CA ALA A 211 4.40 0.02 -4.64
C ALA A 211 3.46 0.99 -5.36
N MET A 212 2.28 1.23 -4.79
CA MET A 212 1.41 2.35 -5.13
C MET A 212 1.23 3.21 -3.89
N VAL A 213 1.66 4.46 -3.96
CA VAL A 213 1.76 5.36 -2.81
C VAL A 213 0.99 6.64 -3.10
N SER A 214 -0.05 6.95 -2.32
CA SER A 214 -0.69 8.26 -2.42
C SER A 214 0.17 9.32 -1.73
N LEU A 215 0.49 10.36 -2.48
CA LEU A 215 1.35 11.47 -2.04
C LEU A 215 0.62 12.80 -2.25
N HIS A 216 0.76 13.73 -1.29
CA HIS A 216 0.13 15.05 -1.36
C HIS A 216 1.05 16.14 -1.93
N THR A 217 2.37 15.94 -1.85
CA THR A 217 3.35 16.93 -2.29
C THR A 217 4.00 16.49 -3.60
N LEU A 218 4.08 17.41 -4.54
CA LEU A 218 4.71 17.18 -5.84
C LEU A 218 6.20 16.89 -5.71
N ASP A 219 6.88 17.55 -4.77
CA ASP A 219 8.31 17.33 -4.53
C ASP A 219 8.61 15.88 -4.16
N LEU A 220 7.85 15.29 -3.21
CA LEU A 220 8.01 13.89 -2.84
C LEU A 220 7.61 12.97 -4.00
N THR A 221 6.61 13.34 -4.79
CA THR A 221 6.22 12.56 -5.96
C THR A 221 7.35 12.52 -6.99
N ARG A 222 7.93 13.69 -7.32
CA ARG A 222 9.06 13.79 -8.26
C ARG A 222 10.32 13.08 -7.75
N GLU A 223 10.55 13.07 -6.43
CA GLU A 223 11.73 12.46 -5.81
C GLU A 223 11.62 10.92 -5.74
N TYR A 224 10.41 10.40 -5.46
CA TYR A 224 10.25 8.98 -5.14
C TYR A 224 9.56 8.15 -6.21
N ALA A 225 8.60 8.68 -6.96
CA ALA A 225 7.84 7.90 -7.92
C ALA A 225 8.65 7.63 -9.20
N ASP A 226 8.53 6.42 -9.75
CA ASP A 226 9.03 6.08 -11.08
C ASP A 226 7.96 6.42 -12.13
N ARG A 227 6.69 6.25 -11.77
CA ARG A 227 5.49 6.59 -12.57
C ARG A 227 4.48 7.32 -11.69
N VAL A 228 3.66 8.14 -12.33
CA VAL A 228 2.63 8.94 -11.65
C VAL A 228 1.26 8.67 -12.26
N VAL A 229 0.26 8.55 -11.40
CA VAL A 229 -1.17 8.49 -11.73
C VAL A 229 -1.85 9.69 -11.09
N GLY A 230 -2.34 10.61 -11.90
CA GLY A 230 -3.07 11.81 -11.47
C GLY A 230 -4.57 11.56 -11.50
N LEU A 231 -5.24 11.69 -10.34
CA LEU A 231 -6.69 11.57 -10.20
C LEU A 231 -7.35 12.93 -9.99
N LYS A 232 -8.45 13.15 -10.72
CA LYS A 232 -9.37 14.28 -10.53
C LYS A 232 -10.81 13.79 -10.67
N ASP A 233 -11.67 14.14 -9.72
CA ASP A 233 -13.10 13.82 -9.74
C ASP A 233 -13.42 12.34 -10.03
N GLY A 234 -12.58 11.43 -9.50
CA GLY A 234 -12.73 10.00 -9.66
C GLY A 234 -12.30 9.43 -11.01
N GLN A 235 -11.58 10.20 -11.82
CA GLN A 235 -11.03 9.78 -13.11
C GLN A 235 -9.52 9.95 -13.15
N ILE A 236 -8.83 9.13 -13.95
CA ILE A 236 -7.41 9.33 -14.25
C ILE A 236 -7.32 10.41 -15.33
N VAL A 237 -6.66 11.53 -15.01
CA VAL A 237 -6.38 12.63 -15.94
C VAL A 237 -4.93 12.62 -16.42
N PHE A 238 -4.07 11.86 -15.75
CA PHE A 238 -2.68 11.65 -16.16
C PHE A 238 -2.19 10.26 -15.73
N GLU A 239 -1.48 9.59 -16.62
CA GLU A 239 -0.69 8.38 -16.35
C GLU A 239 0.58 8.44 -17.19
N GLY A 240 1.75 8.48 -16.55
CA GLY A 240 3.02 8.59 -17.26
C GLY A 240 4.25 8.38 -16.37
N ALA A 241 5.45 8.53 -16.94
CA ALA A 241 6.67 8.60 -16.17
C ALA A 241 6.69 9.89 -15.34
N THR A 242 7.43 9.87 -14.23
CA THR A 242 7.54 11.07 -13.37
C THR A 242 8.17 12.26 -14.12
N GLU A 243 9.05 11.99 -15.07
CA GLU A 243 9.71 12.99 -15.93
C GLU A 243 8.71 13.73 -16.85
N ASP A 244 7.59 13.08 -17.20
CA ASP A 244 6.54 13.65 -18.03
C ASP A 244 5.60 14.60 -17.26
N LEU A 245 5.74 14.70 -15.92
CA LEU A 245 4.87 15.51 -15.06
C LEU A 245 5.20 17.00 -15.22
N THR A 246 4.61 17.64 -16.24
CA THR A 246 4.73 19.08 -16.52
C THR A 246 3.81 19.92 -15.64
N ASP A 247 4.05 21.22 -15.56
CA ASP A 247 3.19 22.12 -14.77
C ASP A 247 1.77 22.15 -15.32
N SER A 248 1.57 22.06 -16.64
CA SER A 248 0.22 21.96 -17.23
C SER A 248 -0.55 20.68 -16.82
N ILE A 249 0.15 19.57 -16.61
CA ILE A 249 -0.43 18.34 -16.07
C ILE A 249 -0.77 18.50 -14.59
N VAL A 250 0.11 19.17 -13.84
CA VAL A 250 -0.15 19.51 -12.43
C VAL A 250 -1.43 20.35 -12.31
N ASP A 251 -1.57 21.38 -13.14
CA ASP A 251 -2.77 22.23 -13.21
C ASP A 251 -4.02 21.42 -13.60
N ALA A 252 -3.87 20.44 -14.49
CA ALA A 252 -4.98 19.56 -14.86
C ALA A 252 -5.44 18.70 -13.68
N VAL A 253 -4.49 18.22 -12.83
CA VAL A 253 -4.76 17.36 -11.66
C VAL A 253 -5.28 18.17 -10.47
N TYR A 254 -4.64 19.31 -10.18
CA TYR A 254 -4.90 20.10 -8.95
C TYR A 254 -5.79 21.34 -9.19
N GLY A 255 -6.03 21.73 -10.44
CA GLY A 255 -6.58 23.01 -10.81
C GLY A 255 -5.49 24.08 -10.97
N PRO A 256 -5.81 25.22 -11.61
CA PRO A 256 -4.83 26.30 -11.74
C PRO A 256 -4.35 26.77 -10.37
N SER A 257 -3.05 26.97 -10.27
CA SER A 257 -2.44 27.60 -9.08
C SER A 257 -2.84 29.10 -9.13
N ASP A 258 -3.52 29.58 -8.10
CA ASP A 258 -3.81 31.00 -7.89
C ASP A 258 -2.54 31.83 -7.70
#